data_745ac90bec1a53547b1a36b7d477ff24
#
_entry.id   745ac90bec1a53547b1a36b7d477ff24
#
_cell.length_a   1.000
_cell.length_b   1.000
_cell.length_c   1.000
_cell.angle_alpha   90.00
_cell.angle_beta   90.00
_cell.angle_gamma   90.00
#
_symmetry.space_group_name_H-M   'P 1'
#
loop_
_entity.id
_entity.type
_entity.pdbx_description
1 polymer ?
#
loop_
_entity_poly.entity_id
_entity_poly.type
_entity_poly.pdbx_seq_one_letter_code
_entity_poly.pdbx_strand_id
1 'polypeptide(L)'
;MLRSDLVIAGSNFIFSHIKENYKEYLNNSKKFLVIFRGINIDYFDASTTFTEDEDKLFKSWNLEVEKKTILLPGRITEWKGHEMFIEAMNKINIQLGHKSFKAVILGSDQGRDLYKKKLIRLVEQYRMNDQIKFVDHCENMPLAYKISDLIVSTSIEPEAFGRIAVEAQSMEKPIIASNLGGSKETIVNNLSLIHISEPTRHT
;
A
#
# COMPACT_ATOMS: atom_id res chain seq x y z
N MET A 1 -3.59 8.84 -25.69
CA MET A 1 -4.63 8.15 -24.89
C MET A 1 -6.04 8.65 -25.22
N LEU A 2 -6.33 9.94 -25.20
CA LEU A 2 -7.70 10.47 -25.45
C LEU A 2 -8.12 10.55 -26.93
N ARG A 3 -7.36 9.96 -27.85
CA ARG A 3 -7.70 9.88 -29.29
C ARG A 3 -8.41 8.59 -29.70
N SER A 4 -8.66 7.68 -28.72
CA SER A 4 -9.37 6.42 -28.95
C SER A 4 -10.89 6.60 -28.95
N ASP A 5 -11.62 5.69 -29.58
CA ASP A 5 -13.10 5.70 -29.66
C ASP A 5 -13.75 5.31 -28.32
N LEU A 6 -13.01 4.59 -27.45
CA LEU A 6 -13.44 4.16 -26.15
C LEU A 6 -12.36 4.47 -25.11
N VAL A 7 -12.74 5.08 -24.01
CA VAL A 7 -11.88 5.31 -22.83
C VAL A 7 -12.49 4.60 -21.63
N ILE A 8 -11.68 3.75 -21.00
CA ILE A 8 -12.06 3.02 -19.78
C ILE A 8 -11.31 3.62 -18.61
N ALA A 9 -12.04 4.08 -17.60
CA ALA A 9 -11.51 4.53 -16.32
C ALA A 9 -11.58 3.38 -15.30
N GLY A 10 -10.49 3.14 -14.56
CA GLY A 10 -10.39 2.08 -13.56
C GLY A 10 -11.07 2.39 -12.23
N SER A 11 -11.58 3.61 -12.06
CA SER A 11 -12.30 4.10 -10.88
C SER A 11 -13.15 5.33 -11.24
N ASN A 12 -14.11 5.68 -10.40
CA ASN A 12 -14.87 6.94 -10.54
C ASN A 12 -13.96 8.16 -10.35
N PHE A 13 -12.96 8.05 -9.47
CA PHE A 13 -11.94 9.08 -9.29
C PHE A 13 -11.24 9.41 -10.62
N ILE A 14 -10.74 8.40 -11.33
CA ILE A 14 -10.07 8.59 -12.64
C ILE A 14 -11.04 9.11 -13.68
N PHE A 15 -12.29 8.62 -13.69
CA PHE A 15 -13.32 9.13 -14.59
C PHE A 15 -13.58 10.63 -14.38
N SER A 16 -13.77 11.06 -13.13
CA SER A 16 -13.98 12.46 -12.76
C SER A 16 -12.76 13.31 -13.12
N HIS A 17 -11.56 12.84 -12.80
CA HIS A 17 -10.31 13.52 -13.14
C HIS A 17 -10.16 13.76 -14.64
N ILE A 18 -10.46 12.75 -15.47
CA ILE A 18 -10.43 12.91 -16.93
C ILE A 18 -11.49 13.91 -17.39
N LYS A 19 -12.70 13.82 -16.85
CA LYS A 19 -13.81 14.69 -17.22
C LYS A 19 -13.55 16.15 -16.85
N GLU A 20 -12.86 16.41 -15.74
CA GLU A 20 -12.56 17.77 -15.27
C GLU A 20 -11.37 18.40 -16.02
N ASN A 21 -10.30 17.64 -16.22
CA ASN A 21 -9.02 18.18 -16.70
C ASN A 21 -8.82 18.05 -18.20
N TYR A 22 -9.66 17.27 -18.91
CA TYR A 22 -9.47 16.94 -20.31
C TYR A 22 -10.77 17.13 -21.14
N LYS A 23 -11.63 18.07 -20.73
CA LYS A 23 -12.93 18.35 -21.38
C LYS A 23 -12.83 18.58 -22.88
N GLU A 24 -11.80 19.28 -23.34
CA GLU A 24 -11.54 19.59 -24.74
C GLU A 24 -11.34 18.38 -25.65
N TYR A 25 -10.91 17.25 -25.05
CA TYR A 25 -10.70 15.97 -25.76
C TYR A 25 -11.92 15.06 -25.71
N LEU A 26 -12.98 15.46 -25.01
CA LEU A 26 -14.20 14.71 -24.83
C LEU A 26 -15.26 15.15 -25.84
N ASN A 27 -15.10 14.77 -27.10
CA ASN A 27 -16.16 15.02 -28.09
C ASN A 27 -17.34 14.08 -27.82
N ASN A 28 -18.54 14.48 -28.22
CA ASN A 28 -19.79 13.74 -28.06
C ASN A 28 -19.82 12.34 -28.70
N SER A 29 -18.85 12.02 -29.56
CA SER A 29 -18.71 10.71 -30.22
C SER A 29 -17.94 9.66 -29.43
N LYS A 30 -17.26 10.04 -28.31
CA LYS A 30 -16.44 9.13 -27.52
C LYS A 30 -17.23 8.50 -26.40
N LYS A 31 -17.08 7.17 -26.26
CA LYS A 31 -17.65 6.43 -25.13
C LYS A 31 -16.68 6.42 -23.97
N PHE A 32 -17.21 6.80 -22.78
CA PHE A 32 -16.51 6.68 -21.51
C PHE A 32 -17.21 5.64 -20.65
N LEU A 33 -16.44 4.70 -20.12
CA LEU A 33 -16.95 3.68 -19.21
C LEU A 33 -16.08 3.66 -17.96
N VAL A 34 -16.73 3.42 -16.82
CA VAL A 34 -16.02 3.05 -15.59
C VAL A 34 -16.08 1.53 -15.49
N ILE A 35 -14.92 0.89 -15.54
CA ILE A 35 -14.77 -0.53 -15.27
C ILE A 35 -13.75 -0.64 -14.16
N PHE A 36 -14.20 -0.94 -12.96
CA PHE A 36 -13.33 -1.06 -11.79
C PHE A 36 -12.26 -2.11 -12.02
N ARG A 37 -11.05 -1.77 -11.60
CA ARG A 37 -9.93 -2.69 -11.68
C ARG A 37 -10.09 -3.78 -10.63
N GLY A 38 -10.26 -5.03 -11.09
CA GLY A 38 -10.34 -6.19 -10.20
C GLY A 38 -8.97 -6.72 -9.76
N ILE A 39 -9.03 -7.72 -8.89
CA ILE A 39 -7.92 -8.60 -8.55
C ILE A 39 -8.29 -10.05 -8.89
N ASN A 40 -7.31 -10.92 -8.97
CA ASN A 40 -7.56 -12.36 -9.05
C ASN A 40 -7.87 -12.89 -7.65
N ILE A 41 -9.14 -13.18 -7.37
CA ILE A 41 -9.60 -13.64 -6.05
C ILE A 41 -9.13 -15.07 -5.75
N ASP A 42 -8.92 -15.91 -6.77
CA ASP A 42 -8.38 -17.27 -6.59
C ASP A 42 -6.90 -17.24 -6.20
N TYR A 43 -6.17 -16.18 -6.61
CA TYR A 43 -4.78 -15.96 -6.22
C TYR A 43 -4.68 -15.31 -4.83
N PHE A 44 -5.55 -14.35 -4.51
CA PHE A 44 -5.63 -13.70 -3.20
C PHE A 44 -6.73 -14.37 -2.35
N ASP A 45 -6.52 -15.65 -2.03
CA ASP A 45 -7.43 -16.46 -1.23
C ASP A 45 -6.87 -16.69 0.17
N ALA A 46 -7.54 -16.15 1.19
CA ALA A 46 -7.15 -16.27 2.59
C ALA A 46 -7.17 -17.72 3.10
N SER A 47 -7.98 -18.61 2.48
CA SER A 47 -8.07 -20.03 2.84
C SER A 47 -6.85 -20.86 2.41
N THR A 48 -6.04 -20.34 1.46
CA THR A 48 -4.85 -21.04 1.00
C THR A 48 -3.86 -21.25 2.14
N THR A 49 -3.36 -22.49 2.29
CA THR A 49 -2.35 -22.85 3.27
C THR A 49 -0.96 -22.84 2.67
N PHE A 50 0.01 -22.23 3.39
CA PHE A 50 1.40 -22.06 2.94
C PHE A 50 2.44 -22.52 3.98
N THR A 51 2.10 -23.49 4.83
CA THR A 51 2.81 -23.82 6.08
C THR A 51 4.35 -23.77 6.00
N GLU A 52 4.96 -24.52 5.08
CA GLU A 52 6.44 -24.50 4.92
C GLU A 52 6.98 -23.20 4.35
N ASP A 53 6.24 -22.55 3.46
CA ASP A 53 6.66 -21.31 2.82
C ASP A 53 6.46 -20.09 3.73
N GLU A 54 5.47 -20.14 4.64
CA GLU A 54 5.31 -19.15 5.72
C GLU A 54 6.56 -19.11 6.59
N ASP A 55 7.03 -20.26 7.07
CA ASP A 55 8.22 -20.35 7.91
C ASP A 55 9.48 -19.85 7.19
N LYS A 56 9.64 -20.20 5.91
CA LYS A 56 10.77 -19.74 5.10
C LYS A 56 10.74 -18.21 4.93
N LEU A 57 9.57 -17.65 4.62
CA LEU A 57 9.41 -16.21 4.43
C LEU A 57 9.61 -15.46 5.74
N PHE A 58 9.03 -15.97 6.82
CA PHE A 58 9.18 -15.43 8.16
C PHE A 58 10.65 -15.31 8.58
N LYS A 59 11.42 -16.39 8.39
CA LYS A 59 12.87 -16.42 8.64
C LYS A 59 13.64 -15.47 7.73
N SER A 60 13.33 -15.46 6.43
CA SER A 60 14.03 -14.61 5.44
C SER A 60 13.81 -13.12 5.72
N TRP A 61 12.66 -12.75 6.26
CA TRP A 61 12.34 -11.39 6.65
C TRP A 61 12.77 -11.05 8.09
N ASN A 62 13.37 -12.00 8.80
CA ASN A 62 13.78 -11.85 10.21
C ASN A 62 12.63 -11.40 11.10
N LEU A 63 11.45 -12.01 10.91
CA LEU A 63 10.27 -11.76 11.71
C LEU A 63 10.28 -12.60 12.98
N GLU A 64 9.50 -12.20 13.97
CA GLU A 64 9.40 -12.83 15.28
C GLU A 64 7.92 -13.12 15.57
N VAL A 65 7.60 -14.36 15.95
CA VAL A 65 6.21 -14.82 16.16
C VAL A 65 5.50 -14.01 17.24
N GLU A 66 6.24 -13.56 18.23
CA GLU A 66 5.71 -12.78 19.37
C GLU A 66 5.43 -11.32 19.02
N LYS A 67 5.88 -10.87 17.85
CA LYS A 67 5.73 -9.49 17.41
C LYS A 67 4.72 -9.35 16.29
N LYS A 68 3.98 -8.26 16.32
CA LYS A 68 3.07 -7.91 15.23
C LYS A 68 3.83 -7.51 13.97
N THR A 69 3.47 -8.11 12.84
CA THR A 69 4.05 -7.77 11.54
C THR A 69 3.18 -6.75 10.82
N ILE A 70 3.76 -5.58 10.52
CA ILE A 70 3.12 -4.49 9.78
C ILE A 70 3.75 -4.42 8.39
N LEU A 71 2.94 -4.56 7.33
CA LEU A 71 3.41 -4.58 5.96
C LEU A 71 2.99 -3.31 5.21
N LEU A 72 3.97 -2.62 4.61
CA LEU A 72 3.76 -1.54 3.63
C LEU A 72 4.19 -2.05 2.25
N PRO A 73 3.28 -2.60 1.44
CA PRO A 73 3.62 -3.04 0.09
C PRO A 73 3.51 -1.90 -0.92
N GLY A 74 4.46 -1.83 -1.85
CA GLY A 74 4.42 -0.85 -2.93
C GLY A 74 5.80 -0.40 -3.36
N ARG A 75 5.88 0.16 -4.56
CA ARG A 75 7.14 0.71 -5.10
C ARG A 75 7.71 1.78 -4.17
N ILE A 76 9.02 1.78 -3.97
CA ILE A 76 9.70 2.80 -3.17
C ILE A 76 9.77 4.10 -3.99
N THR A 77 8.77 4.96 -3.80
CA THR A 77 8.62 6.28 -4.43
C THR A 77 8.09 7.27 -3.42
N GLU A 78 8.43 8.55 -3.56
CA GLU A 78 8.03 9.61 -2.60
C GLU A 78 6.52 9.65 -2.38
N TRP A 79 5.74 9.60 -3.46
CA TRP A 79 4.29 9.68 -3.40
C TRP A 79 3.60 8.52 -2.67
N LYS A 80 4.31 7.40 -2.43
CA LYS A 80 3.83 6.27 -1.60
C LYS A 80 3.96 6.53 -0.09
N GLY A 81 4.58 7.64 0.33
CA GLY A 81 4.56 8.10 1.71
C GLY A 81 5.37 7.25 2.70
N HIS A 82 6.45 6.63 2.25
CA HIS A 82 7.31 5.79 3.12
C HIS A 82 7.90 6.55 4.30
N GLU A 83 8.21 7.85 4.13
CA GLU A 83 8.70 8.71 5.22
C GLU A 83 7.65 8.83 6.32
N MET A 84 6.40 9.13 5.95
CA MET A 84 5.28 9.21 6.89
C MET A 84 5.06 7.87 7.62
N PHE A 85 5.19 6.75 6.91
CA PHE A 85 5.12 5.43 7.52
C PHE A 85 6.23 5.23 8.58
N ILE A 86 7.49 5.53 8.25
CA ILE A 86 8.63 5.39 9.17
C ILE A 86 8.44 6.29 10.39
N GLU A 87 7.99 7.53 10.21
CA GLU A 87 7.68 8.46 11.31
C GLU A 87 6.57 7.94 12.22
N ALA A 88 5.50 7.37 11.62
CA ALA A 88 4.42 6.75 12.38
C ALA A 88 4.92 5.55 13.19
N MET A 89 5.74 4.69 12.58
CA MET A 89 6.36 3.55 13.28
C MET A 89 7.25 4.02 14.43
N ASN A 90 8.00 5.11 14.26
CA ASN A 90 8.79 5.69 15.33
C ASN A 90 7.93 6.18 16.50
N LYS A 91 6.82 6.84 16.23
CA LYS A 91 5.87 7.27 17.28
C LYS A 91 5.31 6.07 18.05
N ILE A 92 4.93 5.01 17.35
CA ILE A 92 4.45 3.76 17.97
C ILE A 92 5.56 3.12 18.82
N ASN A 93 6.79 3.09 18.30
CA ASN A 93 7.94 2.54 18.99
C ASN A 93 8.25 3.28 20.32
N ILE A 94 8.10 4.60 20.33
CA ILE A 94 8.24 5.41 21.55
C ILE A 94 7.12 5.12 22.54
N GLN A 95 5.88 4.95 22.08
CA GLN A 95 4.73 4.72 22.96
C GLN A 95 4.64 3.31 23.52
N LEU A 96 4.94 2.29 22.72
CA LEU A 96 4.77 0.88 23.07
C LEU A 96 6.08 0.17 23.45
N GLY A 97 7.24 0.83 23.26
CA GLY A 97 8.57 0.26 23.48
C GLY A 97 9.13 -0.52 22.28
N HIS A 98 10.45 -0.70 22.30
CA HIS A 98 11.25 -1.17 21.15
C HIS A 98 11.01 -2.61 20.68
N LYS A 99 10.08 -3.37 21.28
CA LYS A 99 9.93 -4.80 20.97
C LYS A 99 8.52 -5.20 20.53
N SER A 100 7.63 -4.25 20.28
CA SER A 100 6.20 -4.57 20.09
C SER A 100 5.84 -4.99 18.66
N PHE A 101 6.65 -4.65 17.65
CA PHE A 101 6.34 -4.95 16.25
C PHE A 101 7.59 -5.12 15.37
N LYS A 102 7.36 -5.69 14.20
CA LYS A 102 8.24 -5.62 13.00
C LYS A 102 7.48 -4.94 11.87
N ALA A 103 8.15 -4.07 11.14
CA ALA A 103 7.58 -3.43 9.96
C ALA A 103 8.38 -3.81 8.71
N VAL A 104 7.69 -4.16 7.64
CA VAL A 104 8.30 -4.55 6.37
C VAL A 104 7.87 -3.55 5.30
N ILE A 105 8.83 -2.86 4.71
CA ILE A 105 8.65 -2.05 3.51
C ILE A 105 8.99 -2.94 2.32
N LEU A 106 7.95 -3.37 1.59
CA LEU A 106 8.07 -4.33 0.51
C LEU A 106 7.87 -3.67 -0.84
N GLY A 107 8.95 -3.59 -1.63
CA GLY A 107 8.88 -3.11 -3.01
C GLY A 107 10.20 -2.61 -3.56
N SER A 108 10.35 -2.68 -4.87
CA SER A 108 11.53 -2.20 -5.58
C SER A 108 11.56 -0.66 -5.65
N ASP A 109 12.74 -0.11 -5.55
CA ASP A 109 13.02 1.32 -5.81
C ASP A 109 13.06 1.66 -7.31
N GLN A 110 13.11 0.65 -8.18
CA GLN A 110 13.17 0.82 -9.63
C GLN A 110 14.32 1.76 -10.07
N GLY A 111 15.48 1.65 -9.42
CA GLY A 111 16.66 2.49 -9.67
C GLY A 111 16.60 3.88 -9.01
N ARG A 112 15.67 4.11 -8.06
CA ARG A 112 15.60 5.36 -7.27
C ARG A 112 16.43 5.26 -5.97
N ASP A 113 17.67 4.86 -6.11
CA ASP A 113 18.60 4.59 -5.00
C ASP A 113 18.69 5.75 -3.98
N LEU A 114 18.64 6.99 -4.46
CA LEU A 114 18.76 8.17 -3.59
C LEU A 114 17.62 8.23 -2.58
N TYR A 115 16.38 7.97 -3.02
CA TYR A 115 15.23 7.98 -2.13
C TYR A 115 15.27 6.81 -1.15
N LYS A 116 15.60 5.61 -1.61
CA LYS A 116 15.78 4.44 -0.72
C LYS A 116 16.86 4.69 0.33
N LYS A 117 18.00 5.26 -0.06
CA LYS A 117 19.07 5.64 0.87
C LYS A 117 18.61 6.68 1.90
N LYS A 118 17.78 7.65 1.49
CA LYS A 118 17.17 8.62 2.42
C LYS A 118 16.32 7.92 3.48
N LEU A 119 15.47 6.96 3.06
CA LEU A 119 14.62 6.19 3.97
C LEU A 119 15.45 5.36 4.96
N ILE A 120 16.51 4.70 4.49
CA ILE A 120 17.42 3.91 5.34
C ILE A 120 18.06 4.82 6.40
N ARG A 121 18.58 5.99 6.02
CA ARG A 121 19.13 6.96 6.98
C ARG A 121 18.09 7.42 8.01
N LEU A 122 16.84 7.60 7.61
CA LEU A 122 15.76 7.96 8.52
C LEU A 122 15.50 6.86 9.56
N VAL A 123 15.52 5.60 9.13
CA VAL A 123 15.42 4.43 10.03
C VAL A 123 16.60 4.38 11.00
N GLU A 124 17.82 4.61 10.51
CA GLU A 124 19.04 4.68 11.34
C GLU A 124 18.95 5.83 12.36
N GLN A 125 18.52 7.01 11.92
CA GLN A 125 18.34 8.19 12.81
C GLN A 125 17.37 7.89 13.96
N TYR A 126 16.29 7.14 13.69
CA TYR A 126 15.33 6.72 14.72
C TYR A 126 15.76 5.46 15.47
N ARG A 127 16.94 4.87 15.17
CA ARG A 127 17.47 3.64 15.77
C ARG A 127 16.49 2.45 15.64
N MET A 128 15.86 2.33 14.47
CA MET A 128 14.82 1.33 14.20
C MET A 128 15.27 0.23 13.22
N ASN A 129 16.59 0.01 13.09
CA ASN A 129 17.14 -0.99 12.16
C ASN A 129 16.65 -2.43 12.46
N ASP A 130 16.37 -2.72 13.72
CA ASP A 130 15.85 -4.03 14.13
C ASP A 130 14.33 -4.15 13.92
N GLN A 131 13.60 -3.04 13.85
CA GLN A 131 12.15 -3.02 13.71
C GLN A 131 11.69 -2.91 12.26
N ILE A 132 12.43 -2.17 11.41
CA ILE A 132 12.03 -1.92 10.02
C ILE A 132 12.96 -2.63 9.06
N LYS A 133 12.39 -3.48 8.20
CA LYS A 133 13.09 -4.17 7.13
C LYS A 133 12.65 -3.70 5.77
N PHE A 134 13.62 -3.48 4.87
CA PHE A 134 13.39 -3.27 3.45
C PHE A 134 13.50 -4.60 2.71
N VAL A 135 12.50 -4.94 1.91
CA VAL A 135 12.45 -6.12 1.05
C VAL A 135 12.15 -5.66 -0.37
N ASP A 136 13.02 -5.98 -1.32
CA ASP A 136 12.89 -5.46 -2.68
C ASP A 136 11.78 -6.13 -3.47
N HIS A 137 11.57 -7.43 -3.28
CA HIS A 137 10.60 -8.20 -4.05
C HIS A 137 10.07 -9.40 -3.25
N CYS A 138 8.80 -9.73 -3.50
CA CYS A 138 8.18 -10.97 -3.05
C CYS A 138 7.33 -11.52 -4.22
N GLU A 139 7.65 -12.72 -4.67
CA GLU A 139 6.92 -13.37 -5.76
C GLU A 139 5.51 -13.79 -5.33
N ASN A 140 5.39 -14.28 -4.10
CA ASN A 140 4.12 -14.71 -3.53
C ASN A 140 3.52 -13.61 -2.64
N MET A 141 2.81 -12.67 -3.26
CA MET A 141 2.16 -11.60 -2.50
C MET A 141 1.06 -12.08 -1.53
N PRO A 142 0.20 -13.06 -1.87
CA PRO A 142 -0.74 -13.65 -0.90
C PRO A 142 -0.04 -14.12 0.38
N LEU A 143 1.11 -14.77 0.26
CA LEU A 143 1.89 -15.21 1.41
C LEU A 143 2.40 -14.03 2.25
N ALA A 144 2.88 -12.96 1.60
CA ALA A 144 3.29 -11.73 2.28
C ALA A 144 2.15 -11.09 3.08
N TYR A 145 0.94 -11.05 2.50
CA TYR A 145 -0.25 -10.61 3.21
C TYR A 145 -0.58 -11.56 4.37
N LYS A 146 -0.54 -12.88 4.13
CA LYS A 146 -0.93 -13.89 5.11
C LYS A 146 -0.11 -13.82 6.39
N ILE A 147 1.20 -13.66 6.30
CA ILE A 147 2.11 -13.55 7.45
C ILE A 147 2.07 -12.18 8.14
N SER A 148 1.32 -11.23 7.62
CA SER A 148 1.19 -9.89 8.19
C SER A 148 -0.06 -9.76 9.06
N ASP A 149 0.04 -9.03 10.16
CA ASP A 149 -1.09 -8.71 11.04
C ASP A 149 -1.83 -7.44 10.59
N LEU A 150 -1.12 -6.52 9.96
CA LEU A 150 -1.66 -5.24 9.53
C LEU A 150 -1.03 -4.81 8.21
N ILE A 151 -1.86 -4.40 7.27
CA ILE A 151 -1.42 -3.81 6.00
C ILE A 151 -1.57 -2.29 6.07
N VAL A 152 -0.60 -1.57 5.52
CA VAL A 152 -0.61 -0.09 5.52
C VAL A 152 -0.36 0.43 4.11
N SER A 153 -1.07 1.47 3.70
CA SER A 153 -0.89 2.19 2.45
C SER A 153 -0.93 3.69 2.71
N THR A 154 0.24 4.32 2.75
CA THR A 154 0.45 5.72 3.15
C THR A 154 0.60 6.67 1.98
N SER A 155 0.02 6.38 0.83
CA SER A 155 0.13 7.25 -0.35
C SER A 155 -0.26 8.70 -0.01
N ILE A 156 0.62 9.65 -0.34
CA ILE A 156 0.42 11.10 -0.13
C ILE A 156 -0.15 11.80 -1.38
N GLU A 157 -0.24 11.07 -2.48
CA GLU A 157 -0.92 11.48 -3.70
C GLU A 157 -2.06 10.51 -4.03
N PRO A 158 -3.11 10.97 -4.75
CA PRO A 158 -4.25 10.13 -5.07
C PRO A 158 -3.89 8.91 -5.92
N GLU A 159 -4.24 7.73 -5.47
CA GLU A 159 -4.10 6.50 -6.25
C GLU A 159 -5.24 6.36 -7.27
N ALA A 160 -4.91 5.77 -8.42
CA ALA A 160 -5.90 5.53 -9.46
C ALA A 160 -7.01 4.56 -9.02
N PHE A 161 -6.68 3.55 -8.20
CA PHE A 161 -7.63 2.53 -7.75
C PHE A 161 -7.41 2.09 -6.29
N GLY A 162 -6.14 1.90 -5.85
CA GLY A 162 -5.84 1.41 -4.51
C GLY A 162 -5.85 -0.13 -4.43
N ARG A 163 -5.12 -0.80 -5.30
CA ARG A 163 -5.04 -2.28 -5.36
C ARG A 163 -4.69 -2.94 -4.02
N ILE A 164 -3.76 -2.36 -3.27
CA ILE A 164 -3.32 -2.86 -1.97
C ILE A 164 -4.51 -3.07 -1.03
N ALA A 165 -5.49 -2.15 -1.06
CA ALA A 165 -6.67 -2.26 -0.21
C ALA A 165 -7.53 -3.46 -0.60
N VAL A 166 -7.74 -3.69 -1.88
CA VAL A 166 -8.55 -4.83 -2.35
C VAL A 166 -7.84 -6.15 -2.10
N GLU A 167 -6.52 -6.20 -2.32
CA GLU A 167 -5.68 -7.38 -2.07
C GLU A 167 -5.69 -7.74 -0.56
N ALA A 168 -5.52 -6.76 0.32
CA ALA A 168 -5.57 -6.97 1.77
C ALA A 168 -6.93 -7.48 2.24
N GLN A 169 -8.02 -6.90 1.72
CA GLN A 169 -9.39 -7.32 2.05
C GLN A 169 -9.66 -8.75 1.57
N SER A 170 -9.23 -9.12 0.37
CA SER A 170 -9.35 -10.51 -0.14
C SER A 170 -8.58 -11.51 0.73
N MET A 171 -7.47 -11.08 1.31
CA MET A 171 -6.66 -11.87 2.25
C MET A 171 -7.13 -11.74 3.71
N GLU A 172 -8.32 -11.17 3.95
CA GLU A 172 -8.91 -10.96 5.28
C GLU A 172 -8.00 -10.21 6.27
N LYS A 173 -7.15 -9.31 5.74
CA LYS A 173 -6.20 -8.56 6.57
C LYS A 173 -6.71 -7.15 6.87
N PRO A 174 -6.58 -6.69 8.13
CA PRO A 174 -6.82 -5.30 8.48
C PRO A 174 -5.93 -4.39 7.64
N ILE A 175 -6.47 -3.27 7.17
CA ILE A 175 -5.70 -2.28 6.42
C ILE A 175 -5.95 -0.86 6.94
N ILE A 176 -4.88 -0.08 7.02
CA ILE A 176 -4.92 1.36 7.20
C ILE A 176 -4.46 2.00 5.88
N ALA A 177 -5.29 2.84 5.28
CA ALA A 177 -4.92 3.50 4.04
C ALA A 177 -5.26 5.00 4.04
N SER A 178 -4.48 5.77 3.27
CA SER A 178 -4.78 7.18 3.04
C SER A 178 -6.10 7.34 2.30
N ASN A 179 -6.94 8.26 2.77
CA ASN A 179 -8.25 8.57 2.19
C ASN A 179 -8.12 9.45 0.94
N LEU A 180 -7.41 8.98 -0.09
CA LEU A 180 -7.07 9.73 -1.29
C LEU A 180 -7.39 8.96 -2.57
N GLY A 181 -7.96 9.67 -3.56
CA GLY A 181 -8.20 9.12 -4.90
C GLY A 181 -9.10 7.90 -4.92
N GLY A 182 -8.74 6.90 -5.75
CA GLY A 182 -9.49 5.65 -5.90
C GLY A 182 -9.49 4.76 -4.66
N SER A 183 -8.57 4.98 -3.70
CA SER A 183 -8.61 4.24 -2.42
C SER A 183 -9.90 4.48 -1.63
N LYS A 184 -10.55 5.64 -1.83
CA LYS A 184 -11.88 5.94 -1.25
C LYS A 184 -12.98 5.00 -1.72
N GLU A 185 -12.82 4.44 -2.91
CA GLU A 185 -13.82 3.59 -3.56
C GLU A 185 -13.60 2.10 -3.27
N THR A 186 -12.41 1.73 -2.83
CA THR A 186 -12.02 0.34 -2.58
C THR A 186 -12.10 -0.06 -1.11
N ILE A 187 -12.30 0.90 -0.21
CA ILE A 187 -12.33 0.68 1.23
C ILE A 187 -13.73 0.94 1.76
N VAL A 188 -14.28 -0.05 2.46
CA VAL A 188 -15.54 0.08 3.19
C VAL A 188 -15.23 0.51 4.62
N ASN A 189 -15.62 1.73 4.99
CA ASN A 189 -15.42 2.28 6.33
C ASN A 189 -16.09 1.39 7.38
N ASN A 190 -15.42 1.18 8.51
CA ASN A 190 -15.88 0.42 9.67
C ASN A 190 -15.97 -1.11 9.49
N LEU A 191 -15.47 -1.66 8.38
CA LEU A 191 -15.45 -3.12 8.16
C LEU A 191 -14.05 -3.73 8.43
N SER A 192 -13.29 -3.28 9.40
CA SER A 192 -11.89 -3.61 9.72
C SER A 192 -10.88 -2.61 9.15
N LEU A 193 -11.28 -1.38 8.88
CA LEU A 193 -10.48 -0.42 8.13
C LEU A 193 -10.52 0.96 8.80
N ILE A 194 -9.36 1.61 8.85
CA ILE A 194 -9.24 2.99 9.29
C ILE A 194 -8.78 3.84 8.10
N HIS A 195 -9.61 4.82 7.72
CA HIS A 195 -9.20 5.90 6.82
C HIS A 195 -8.40 6.94 7.59
N ILE A 196 -7.20 7.25 7.13
CA ILE A 196 -6.46 8.42 7.60
C ILE A 196 -6.89 9.60 6.72
N SER A 197 -7.59 10.57 7.30
CA SER A 197 -7.82 11.88 6.67
C SER A 197 -6.47 12.57 6.40
N GLU A 198 -6.42 13.41 5.37
CA GLU A 198 -5.19 14.06 4.88
C GLU A 198 -4.27 14.54 6.01
N PRO A 199 -2.95 14.28 5.91
CA PRO A 199 -2.00 14.92 6.79
C PRO A 199 -2.09 16.43 6.57
N THR A 200 -2.48 17.17 7.60
CA THR A 200 -2.39 18.63 7.60
C THR A 200 -0.94 19.00 7.31
N ARG A 201 -0.69 19.58 6.14
CA ARG A 201 0.61 20.19 5.85
C ARG A 201 0.76 21.34 6.84
N HIS A 202 1.59 21.15 7.83
CA HIS A 202 2.09 22.27 8.61
C HIS A 202 3.02 23.06 7.69
N THR A 203 2.53 24.21 7.25
CA THR A 203 3.32 25.25 6.61
C THR A 203 4.34 25.82 7.58
#